data_f89a84fbc6f8571fce87abd68b9e2c0f
#
_entry.id   f89a84fbc6f8571fce87abd68b9e2c0f
#
_cell.length_a   1.000
_cell.length_b   1.000
_cell.length_c   1.000
_cell.angle_alpha   90.00
_cell.angle_beta   90.00
_cell.angle_gamma   90.00
#
_symmetry.space_group_name_H-M   'P 1'
#
loop_
_entity.id
_entity.type
_entity.pdbx_description
1 polymer ?
#
loop_
_entity_poly.entity_id
_entity_poly.type
_entity_poly.pdbx_seq_one_letter_code
_entity_poly.pdbx_strand_id
1 'polypeptide(L)'
;MLKTLDLFSGIGGFAVGLEATNFFKTTCFVEQEPYCQAVLGHHFPEVPILGDIRNVKRPDLPDPDPDVILGGFPCQPFSVAGKQAANADPRHLWPEMFRLIQECRPTWVIGENVIGIVKLGLDEVLTDLENEGYATRTFNIPACAVGAPHLRQRVWIVAHNVADPQSERHGRGSSEKCGNEQRIILPKEQEGGE
;
A
#
# COMPACT_ATOMS: atom_id res chain seq x y z
N MET A 1 7.03 -18.81 1.26
CA MET A 1 7.03 -17.43 0.73
C MET A 1 5.63 -16.87 0.92
N LEU A 2 5.54 -15.61 1.33
CA LEU A 2 4.26 -14.91 1.47
C LEU A 2 3.68 -14.60 0.09
N LYS A 3 2.43 -14.97 -0.13
CA LYS A 3 1.71 -14.73 -1.38
C LYS A 3 1.23 -13.29 -1.44
N THR A 4 1.54 -12.58 -2.51
CA THR A 4 1.19 -11.18 -2.64
C THR A 4 0.19 -10.92 -3.77
N LEU A 5 -0.83 -10.12 -3.45
CA LEU A 5 -1.71 -9.49 -4.43
C LEU A 5 -1.21 -8.05 -4.62
N ASP A 6 -0.73 -7.72 -5.82
CA ASP A 6 -0.17 -6.41 -6.16
C ASP A 6 -1.20 -5.57 -6.90
N LEU A 7 -1.72 -4.55 -6.23
CA LEU A 7 -2.74 -3.62 -6.74
C LEU A 7 -2.07 -2.34 -7.27
N PHE A 8 -2.61 -1.79 -8.35
CA PHE A 8 -2.03 -0.63 -9.04
C PHE A 8 -0.57 -0.87 -9.42
N SER A 9 -0.32 -2.06 -9.94
CA SER A 9 1.01 -2.67 -10.05
C SER A 9 1.99 -1.87 -10.92
N GLY A 10 1.48 -0.99 -11.80
CA GLY A 10 2.32 -0.28 -12.75
C GLY A 10 3.15 -1.27 -13.56
N ILE A 11 4.45 -1.06 -13.61
CA ILE A 11 5.40 -1.96 -14.30
C ILE A 11 6.00 -3.04 -13.38
N GLY A 12 5.43 -3.27 -12.19
CA GLY A 12 5.84 -4.35 -11.28
C GLY A 12 6.95 -3.98 -10.29
N GLY A 13 7.08 -2.71 -9.93
CA GLY A 13 8.14 -2.24 -9.03
C GLY A 13 8.12 -2.92 -7.65
N PHE A 14 6.95 -3.13 -7.07
CA PHE A 14 6.79 -3.86 -5.82
C PHE A 14 7.22 -5.32 -5.95
N ALA A 15 6.75 -6.01 -6.99
CA ALA A 15 7.09 -7.41 -7.23
C ALA A 15 8.60 -7.60 -7.36
N VAL A 16 9.28 -6.77 -8.18
CA VAL A 16 10.74 -6.81 -8.34
C VAL A 16 11.46 -6.65 -6.99
N GLY A 17 11.06 -5.64 -6.20
CA GLY A 17 11.71 -5.34 -4.92
C GLY A 17 11.48 -6.42 -3.85
N LEU A 18 10.26 -6.91 -3.73
CA LEU A 18 9.87 -7.88 -2.70
C LEU A 18 10.36 -9.29 -3.03
N GLU A 19 10.22 -9.75 -4.28
CA GLU A 19 10.68 -11.08 -4.69
C GLU A 19 12.21 -11.22 -4.60
N ALA A 20 12.97 -10.14 -4.80
CA ALA A 20 14.42 -10.13 -4.60
C ALA A 20 14.84 -10.52 -3.17
N THR A 21 13.95 -10.39 -2.20
CA THR A 21 14.21 -10.81 -0.81
C THR A 21 14.03 -12.32 -0.59
N ASN A 22 13.44 -13.05 -1.54
CA ASN A 22 13.07 -14.46 -1.45
C ASN A 22 12.03 -14.81 -0.36
N PHE A 23 11.37 -13.80 0.23
CA PHE A 23 10.30 -14.01 1.20
C PHE A 23 8.90 -13.90 0.59
N PHE A 24 8.77 -13.26 -0.56
CA PHE A 24 7.50 -12.96 -1.21
C PHE A 24 7.39 -13.64 -2.56
N LYS A 25 6.15 -13.90 -2.97
CA LYS A 25 5.78 -14.41 -4.29
C LYS A 25 4.51 -13.71 -4.77
N THR A 26 4.60 -12.98 -5.84
CA THR A 26 3.43 -12.35 -6.47
C THR A 26 2.56 -13.41 -7.13
N THR A 27 1.28 -13.43 -6.77
CA THR A 27 0.30 -14.39 -7.28
C THR A 27 -0.68 -13.77 -8.27
N CYS A 28 -0.85 -12.44 -8.22
CA CYS A 28 -1.72 -11.71 -9.14
C CYS A 28 -1.34 -10.23 -9.18
N PHE A 29 -1.45 -9.64 -10.36
CA PHE A 29 -1.38 -8.19 -10.58
C PHE A 29 -2.78 -7.65 -10.86
N VAL A 30 -3.05 -6.43 -10.38
CA VAL A 30 -4.22 -5.64 -10.77
C VAL A 30 -3.75 -4.31 -11.33
N GLU A 31 -3.85 -4.15 -12.66
CA GLU A 31 -3.37 -2.98 -13.38
C GLU A 31 -4.28 -2.71 -14.59
N GLN A 32 -4.75 -1.46 -14.74
CA GLN A 32 -5.67 -1.12 -15.82
C GLN A 32 -4.98 -0.56 -17.07
N GLU A 33 -3.74 -0.04 -16.93
CA GLU A 33 -3.04 0.60 -18.04
C GLU A 33 -2.44 -0.45 -19.00
N PRO A 34 -2.85 -0.49 -20.29
CA PRO A 34 -2.41 -1.52 -21.22
C PRO A 34 -0.89 -1.59 -21.42
N TYR A 35 -0.20 -0.44 -21.37
CA TYR A 35 1.26 -0.41 -21.46
C TYR A 35 1.89 -1.13 -20.27
N CYS A 36 1.42 -0.84 -19.06
CA CYS A 36 1.91 -1.49 -17.85
C CYS A 36 1.62 -3.00 -17.86
N GLN A 37 0.42 -3.41 -18.30
CA GLN A 37 0.07 -4.82 -18.46
C GLN A 37 1.01 -5.54 -19.43
N ALA A 38 1.39 -4.90 -20.55
CA ALA A 38 2.33 -5.48 -21.50
C ALA A 38 3.72 -5.68 -20.89
N VAL A 39 4.20 -4.72 -20.08
CA VAL A 39 5.48 -4.84 -19.36
C VAL A 39 5.41 -5.96 -18.32
N LEU A 40 4.34 -6.02 -17.53
CA LEU A 40 4.12 -7.08 -16.55
C LEU A 40 4.09 -8.45 -17.21
N GLY A 41 3.32 -8.63 -18.29
CA GLY A 41 3.23 -9.89 -19.03
C GLY A 41 4.56 -10.33 -19.63
N HIS A 42 5.44 -9.40 -19.98
CA HIS A 42 6.79 -9.71 -20.46
C HIS A 42 7.71 -10.21 -19.34
N HIS A 43 7.68 -9.54 -18.17
CA HIS A 43 8.59 -9.85 -17.07
C HIS A 43 8.08 -10.94 -16.12
N PHE A 44 6.76 -11.10 -16.02
CA PHE A 44 6.09 -12.07 -15.14
C PHE A 44 5.06 -12.90 -15.92
N PRO A 45 5.47 -13.68 -16.96
CA PRO A 45 4.54 -14.35 -17.87
C PRO A 45 3.63 -15.37 -17.18
N GLU A 46 4.03 -15.88 -16.02
CA GLU A 46 3.26 -16.86 -15.25
C GLU A 46 2.26 -16.25 -14.26
N VAL A 47 2.32 -14.91 -14.07
CA VAL A 47 1.49 -14.22 -13.08
C VAL A 47 0.28 -13.61 -13.78
N PRO A 48 -0.96 -13.96 -13.40
CA PRO A 48 -2.17 -13.37 -13.95
C PRO A 48 -2.24 -11.86 -13.73
N ILE A 49 -2.78 -11.16 -14.72
CA ILE A 49 -3.00 -9.71 -14.67
C ILE A 49 -4.50 -9.45 -14.83
N LEU A 50 -5.12 -8.87 -13.81
CA LEU A 50 -6.48 -8.39 -13.83
C LEU A 50 -6.50 -6.89 -14.18
N GLY A 51 -7.61 -6.40 -14.71
CA GLY A 51 -7.73 -5.02 -15.18
C GLY A 51 -8.10 -4.02 -14.08
N ASP A 52 -9.22 -3.32 -14.28
CA ASP A 52 -9.69 -2.28 -13.36
C ASP A 52 -10.10 -2.87 -12.01
N ILE A 53 -9.51 -2.38 -10.94
CA ILE A 53 -9.77 -2.81 -9.56
C ILE A 53 -11.25 -2.74 -9.16
N ARG A 54 -12.01 -1.81 -9.73
CA ARG A 54 -13.47 -1.65 -9.48
C ARG A 54 -14.28 -2.88 -9.91
N ASN A 55 -13.75 -3.65 -10.84
CA ASN A 55 -14.37 -4.87 -11.35
C ASN A 55 -13.82 -6.15 -10.71
N VAL A 56 -12.74 -6.07 -9.95
CA VAL A 56 -12.09 -7.22 -9.31
C VAL A 56 -12.75 -7.52 -7.98
N LYS A 57 -13.08 -8.79 -7.75
CA LYS A 57 -13.62 -9.33 -6.49
C LYS A 57 -12.78 -10.51 -6.02
N ARG A 58 -12.84 -10.84 -4.74
CA ARG A 58 -12.10 -11.98 -4.17
C ARG A 58 -12.26 -13.29 -4.97
N PRO A 59 -13.46 -13.71 -5.44
CA PRO A 59 -13.60 -14.93 -6.25
C PRO A 59 -12.89 -14.88 -7.61
N ASP A 60 -12.58 -13.69 -8.13
CA ASP A 60 -11.88 -13.52 -9.42
C ASP A 60 -10.37 -13.72 -9.27
N LEU A 61 -9.86 -13.70 -8.03
CA LEU A 61 -8.43 -13.83 -7.75
C LEU A 61 -7.99 -15.30 -7.95
N PRO A 62 -6.85 -15.53 -8.62
CA PRO A 62 -6.25 -16.86 -8.74
C PRO A 62 -5.92 -17.49 -7.38
N ASP A 63 -5.57 -16.65 -6.42
CA ASP A 63 -5.41 -16.98 -5.01
C ASP A 63 -6.32 -16.06 -4.19
N PRO A 64 -7.47 -16.54 -3.69
CA PRO A 64 -8.42 -15.72 -2.96
C PRO A 64 -7.97 -15.35 -1.53
N ASP A 65 -6.90 -15.97 -1.04
CA ASP A 65 -6.37 -15.80 0.30
C ASP A 65 -4.89 -15.35 0.27
N PRO A 66 -4.59 -14.13 -0.24
CA PRO A 66 -3.24 -13.60 -0.23
C PRO A 66 -2.77 -13.31 1.20
N ASP A 67 -1.50 -13.59 1.50
CA ASP A 67 -0.91 -13.22 2.78
C ASP A 67 -0.68 -11.72 2.88
N VAL A 68 -0.42 -11.07 1.73
CA VAL A 68 -0.12 -9.64 1.63
C VAL A 68 -0.93 -9.01 0.49
N ILE A 69 -1.61 -7.91 0.78
CA ILE A 69 -2.11 -6.98 -0.23
C ILE A 69 -1.22 -5.74 -0.22
N LEU A 70 -0.73 -5.37 -1.39
CA LEU A 70 0.12 -4.19 -1.55
C LEU A 70 -0.36 -3.32 -2.70
N GLY A 71 -0.04 -2.03 -2.67
CA GLY A 71 -0.40 -1.13 -3.75
C GLY A 71 0.00 0.32 -3.54
N GLY A 72 0.40 0.96 -4.64
CA GLY A 72 0.58 2.40 -4.73
C GLY A 72 -0.70 3.06 -5.24
N PHE A 73 -1.70 3.20 -4.36
CA PHE A 73 -3.01 3.71 -4.76
C PHE A 73 -2.96 5.20 -5.15
N PRO A 74 -3.72 5.63 -6.19
CA PRO A 74 -3.73 7.02 -6.62
C PRO A 74 -4.20 7.95 -5.51
N CYS A 75 -3.34 8.92 -5.13
CA CYS A 75 -3.69 10.03 -4.26
C CYS A 75 -3.95 11.26 -5.12
N GLN A 76 -5.20 11.62 -5.32
CA GLN A 76 -5.51 12.87 -5.97
C GLN A 76 -5.47 14.01 -4.95
N PRO A 77 -4.86 15.17 -5.30
CA PRO A 77 -5.01 16.34 -4.47
C PRO A 77 -6.49 16.67 -4.44
N PHE A 78 -7.08 16.63 -3.25
CA PHE A 78 -8.38 17.23 -3.03
C PHE A 78 -8.23 18.70 -3.46
N SER A 79 -8.74 19.04 -4.63
CA SER A 79 -8.80 20.44 -5.03
C SER A 79 -9.56 21.19 -3.95
N VAL A 80 -9.16 22.41 -3.64
CA VAL A 80 -9.66 23.27 -2.55
C VAL A 80 -11.19 23.52 -2.57
N ALA A 81 -11.92 22.87 -3.44
CA ALA A 81 -13.37 22.98 -3.67
C ALA A 81 -14.24 22.00 -2.85
N GLY A 82 -13.90 21.79 -1.57
CA GLY A 82 -14.84 21.23 -0.60
C GLY A 82 -14.84 19.70 -0.48
N LYS A 83 -14.93 19.22 0.78
CA LYS A 83 -14.97 17.80 1.19
C LYS A 83 -16.04 16.94 0.48
N GLN A 84 -17.07 17.52 -0.10
CA GLN A 84 -18.14 16.79 -0.81
C GLN A 84 -17.77 16.37 -2.25
N ALA A 85 -16.80 17.03 -2.90
CA ALA A 85 -16.39 16.69 -4.25
C ALA A 85 -15.29 15.58 -4.28
N ALA A 86 -14.64 15.33 -3.16
CA ALA A 86 -13.56 14.36 -3.06
C ALA A 86 -14.03 12.90 -3.17
N ASN A 87 -15.17 12.57 -2.57
CA ASN A 87 -15.75 11.22 -2.63
C ASN A 87 -16.37 10.87 -4.00
N ALA A 88 -16.49 11.85 -4.91
CA ALA A 88 -17.02 11.67 -6.26
C ALA A 88 -15.91 11.63 -7.34
N ASP A 89 -14.62 11.76 -6.97
CA ASP A 89 -13.53 11.68 -7.93
C ASP A 89 -13.25 10.19 -8.31
N PRO A 90 -13.47 9.80 -9.59
CA PRO A 90 -13.25 8.42 -10.04
C PRO A 90 -11.79 7.94 -9.89
N ARG A 91 -10.89 8.83 -9.52
CA ARG A 91 -9.47 8.55 -9.29
C ARG A 91 -9.15 8.29 -7.81
N HIS A 92 -10.12 8.47 -6.90
CA HIS A 92 -9.99 8.10 -5.49
C HIS A 92 -10.21 6.59 -5.36
N LEU A 93 -9.14 5.82 -5.41
CA LEU A 93 -9.22 4.35 -5.46
C LEU A 93 -8.82 3.67 -4.14
N TRP A 94 -8.59 4.42 -3.07
CA TRP A 94 -8.43 3.85 -1.73
C TRP A 94 -9.63 2.99 -1.31
N PRO A 95 -10.90 3.42 -1.49
CA PRO A 95 -12.04 2.60 -1.12
C PRO A 95 -12.07 1.22 -1.82
N GLU A 96 -11.60 1.13 -3.06
CA GLU A 96 -11.54 -0.13 -3.78
C GLU A 96 -10.42 -1.07 -3.26
N MET A 97 -9.26 -0.50 -2.93
CA MET A 97 -8.21 -1.25 -2.24
C MET A 97 -8.70 -1.73 -0.87
N PHE A 98 -9.34 -0.86 -0.10
CA PHE A 98 -9.89 -1.17 1.21
C PHE A 98 -10.97 -2.27 1.14
N ARG A 99 -11.85 -2.22 0.13
CA ARG A 99 -12.85 -3.27 -0.12
C ARG A 99 -12.18 -4.64 -0.31
N LEU A 100 -11.13 -4.72 -1.11
CA LEU A 100 -10.37 -5.98 -1.30
C LEU A 100 -9.67 -6.43 -0.02
N ILE A 101 -9.16 -5.51 0.79
CA ILE A 101 -8.60 -5.82 2.11
C ILE A 101 -9.67 -6.43 3.01
N GLN A 102 -10.87 -5.87 3.03
CA GLN A 102 -12.01 -6.42 3.80
C GLN A 102 -12.43 -7.79 3.30
N GLU A 103 -12.50 -8.00 1.99
CA GLU A 103 -12.89 -9.27 1.37
C GLU A 103 -11.86 -10.39 1.62
N CYS A 104 -10.57 -10.09 1.49
CA CYS A 104 -9.48 -11.09 1.54
C CYS A 104 -8.90 -11.27 2.95
N ARG A 105 -8.97 -10.23 3.81
CA ARG A 105 -8.42 -10.26 5.19
C ARG A 105 -6.96 -10.70 5.25
N PRO A 106 -6.05 -10.09 4.47
CA PRO A 106 -4.65 -10.49 4.45
C PRO A 106 -3.98 -10.30 5.83
N THR A 107 -2.90 -11.04 6.08
CA THR A 107 -2.07 -10.83 7.28
C THR A 107 -1.38 -9.46 7.25
N TRP A 108 -0.95 -9.02 6.06
CA TRP A 108 -0.25 -7.76 5.89
C TRP A 108 -0.87 -6.89 4.80
N VAL A 109 -0.85 -5.59 5.03
CA VAL A 109 -1.14 -4.58 4.00
C VAL A 109 0.04 -3.63 3.87
N ILE A 110 0.47 -3.36 2.64
CA ILE A 110 1.54 -2.41 2.34
C ILE A 110 0.99 -1.38 1.34
N GLY A 111 0.82 -0.14 1.81
CA GLY A 111 0.42 0.99 0.98
C GLY A 111 1.61 1.90 0.67
N GLU A 112 1.66 2.46 -0.53
CA GLU A 112 2.62 3.52 -0.89
C GLU A 112 1.88 4.73 -1.43
N ASN A 113 2.36 5.93 -1.06
CA ASN A 113 1.81 7.15 -1.61
C ASN A 113 2.82 8.31 -1.60
N VAL A 114 2.47 9.40 -2.26
CA VAL A 114 3.24 10.64 -2.22
C VAL A 114 3.13 11.32 -0.87
N ILE A 115 4.13 12.17 -0.50
CA ILE A 115 4.14 12.87 0.80
C ILE A 115 2.86 13.70 1.06
N GLY A 116 2.20 14.15 0.02
CA GLY A 116 0.94 14.89 0.12
C GLY A 116 -0.19 14.16 0.84
N ILE A 117 -0.16 12.82 0.89
CA ILE A 117 -1.17 12.01 1.57
C ILE A 117 -1.27 12.35 3.07
N VAL A 118 -0.16 12.75 3.69
CA VAL A 118 -0.11 13.11 5.12
C VAL A 118 -1.12 14.19 5.48
N LYS A 119 -1.37 15.13 4.56
CA LYS A 119 -2.33 16.23 4.76
C LYS A 119 -3.71 15.93 4.19
N LEU A 120 -3.81 14.99 3.26
CA LEU A 120 -4.99 14.83 2.42
C LEU A 120 -5.86 13.62 2.78
N GLY A 121 -5.29 12.53 3.29
CA GLY A 121 -6.07 11.31 3.50
C GLY A 121 -5.37 10.24 4.32
N LEU A 122 -4.19 10.49 4.90
CA LEU A 122 -3.49 9.45 5.68
C LEU A 122 -4.32 9.03 6.91
N ASP A 123 -4.94 9.99 7.61
CA ASP A 123 -5.76 9.69 8.80
C ASP A 123 -6.96 8.80 8.44
N GLU A 124 -7.58 8.99 7.27
CA GLU A 124 -8.66 8.13 6.77
C GLU A 124 -8.15 6.70 6.55
N VAL A 125 -7.05 6.55 5.82
CA VAL A 125 -6.44 5.24 5.53
C VAL A 125 -6.08 4.48 6.82
N LEU A 126 -5.46 5.17 7.79
CA LEU A 126 -5.09 4.55 9.06
C LEU A 126 -6.31 4.16 9.87
N THR A 127 -7.32 5.05 9.94
CA THR A 127 -8.57 4.79 10.67
C THR A 127 -9.31 3.59 10.09
N ASP A 128 -9.42 3.50 8.77
CA ASP A 128 -10.07 2.38 8.09
C ASP A 128 -9.38 1.05 8.43
N LEU A 129 -8.05 1.01 8.33
CA LEU A 129 -7.27 -0.19 8.65
C LEU A 129 -7.37 -0.57 10.14
N GLU A 130 -7.30 0.40 11.04
CA GLU A 130 -7.39 0.17 12.48
C GLU A 130 -8.79 -0.32 12.88
N ASN A 131 -9.85 0.21 12.28
CA ASN A 131 -11.23 -0.27 12.48
C ASN A 131 -11.42 -1.73 12.03
N GLU A 132 -10.64 -2.18 11.03
CA GLU A 132 -10.62 -3.59 10.59
C GLU A 132 -9.68 -4.48 11.41
N GLY A 133 -9.09 -3.95 12.48
CA GLY A 133 -8.24 -4.73 13.41
C GLY A 133 -6.79 -4.85 12.96
N TYR A 134 -6.30 -3.93 12.13
CA TYR A 134 -4.88 -3.86 11.77
C TYR A 134 -4.14 -2.91 12.70
N ALA A 135 -2.94 -3.30 13.13
CA ALA A 135 -1.97 -2.38 13.73
C ALA A 135 -1.17 -1.70 12.62
N THR A 136 -1.15 -0.37 12.60
CA THR A 136 -0.55 0.41 11.52
C THR A 136 0.77 1.07 11.90
N ARG A 137 1.69 1.20 10.93
CA ARG A 137 2.91 2.01 11.02
C ARG A 137 3.15 2.73 9.70
N THR A 138 3.65 3.96 9.79
CA THR A 138 3.98 4.77 8.63
C THR A 138 5.46 5.13 8.61
N PHE A 139 6.04 5.17 7.41
CA PHE A 139 7.43 5.53 7.19
C PHE A 139 7.51 6.55 6.06
N ASN A 140 8.29 7.61 6.22
CA ASN A 140 8.63 8.51 5.12
C ASN A 140 10.04 8.16 4.64
N ILE A 141 10.14 7.55 3.47
CA ILE A 141 11.41 7.11 2.89
C ILE A 141 11.66 7.90 1.60
N PRO A 142 12.62 8.83 1.60
CA PRO A 142 13.02 9.51 0.38
C PRO A 142 13.90 8.60 -0.48
N ALA A 143 13.83 8.75 -1.81
CA ALA A 143 14.62 7.94 -2.72
C ALA A 143 16.13 8.09 -2.49
N CYS A 144 16.59 9.28 -2.05
CA CYS A 144 18.00 9.50 -1.70
C CYS A 144 18.47 8.66 -0.50
N ALA A 145 17.57 8.22 0.39
CA ALA A 145 17.93 7.33 1.49
C ALA A 145 18.32 5.92 1.03
N VAL A 146 17.99 5.56 -0.21
CA VAL A 146 18.34 4.28 -0.85
C VAL A 146 19.27 4.46 -2.05
N GLY A 147 20.02 5.57 -2.09
CA GLY A 147 21.08 5.81 -3.07
C GLY A 147 20.64 6.48 -4.37
N ALA A 148 19.39 6.91 -4.53
CA ALA A 148 18.96 7.63 -5.71
C ALA A 148 19.44 9.12 -5.68
N PRO A 149 19.76 9.75 -6.83
CA PRO A 149 20.27 11.11 -6.89
C PRO A 149 19.19 12.20 -6.75
N HIS A 150 18.01 11.86 -6.23
CA HIS A 150 16.86 12.78 -6.10
C HIS A 150 16.07 12.50 -4.82
N LEU A 151 15.37 13.51 -4.31
CA LEU A 151 14.70 13.43 -3.02
C LEU A 151 13.48 12.48 -3.04
N ARG A 152 12.53 12.68 -3.95
CA ARG A 152 11.32 11.85 -4.16
C ARG A 152 10.82 11.17 -2.88
N GLN A 153 10.27 11.94 -1.95
CA GLN A 153 9.70 11.40 -0.70
C GLN A 153 8.47 10.53 -0.97
N ARG A 154 8.39 9.40 -0.26
CA ARG A 154 7.25 8.47 -0.31
C ARG A 154 6.85 8.07 1.10
N VAL A 155 5.54 8.07 1.32
CA VAL A 155 4.94 7.55 2.55
C VAL A 155 4.58 6.09 2.33
N TRP A 156 5.12 5.25 3.18
CA TRP A 156 4.84 3.83 3.24
C TRP A 156 3.94 3.56 4.43
N ILE A 157 2.87 2.82 4.21
CA ILE A 157 1.92 2.41 5.23
C ILE A 157 2.05 0.90 5.33
N VAL A 158 2.43 0.40 6.49
CA VAL A 158 2.50 -1.03 6.78
C VAL A 158 1.48 -1.34 7.85
N ALA A 159 0.58 -2.26 7.57
CA ALA A 159 -0.44 -2.68 8.49
C ALA A 159 -0.42 -4.21 8.67
N HIS A 160 -0.62 -4.65 9.91
CA HIS A 160 -0.58 -6.04 10.29
C HIS A 160 -1.86 -6.43 11.03
N ASN A 161 -2.53 -7.50 10.59
CA ASN A 161 -3.75 -7.99 11.20
C ASN A 161 -3.45 -8.61 12.58
N VAL A 162 -3.88 -7.95 13.65
CA VAL A 162 -3.58 -8.38 15.02
C VAL A 162 -4.44 -9.56 15.48
N ALA A 163 -5.54 -9.86 14.78
CA ALA A 163 -6.43 -10.98 15.07
C ALA A 163 -6.01 -12.29 14.37
N ASP A 164 -5.00 -12.24 13.48
CA ASP A 164 -4.54 -13.42 12.75
C ASP A 164 -3.64 -14.29 13.66
N PRO A 165 -4.02 -15.55 13.94
CA PRO A 165 -3.19 -16.47 14.73
C PRO A 165 -1.83 -16.80 14.08
N GLN A 166 -1.68 -16.58 12.77
CA GLN A 166 -0.40 -16.76 12.06
C GLN A 166 0.58 -15.61 12.36
N SER A 167 0.08 -14.47 12.83
CA SER A 167 0.88 -13.30 13.18
C SER A 167 1.93 -13.59 14.25
N GLU A 168 1.62 -14.51 15.21
CA GLU A 168 2.54 -14.88 16.27
C GLU A 168 3.76 -15.70 15.79
N ARG A 169 3.68 -16.33 14.62
CA ARG A 169 4.78 -17.16 14.09
C ARG A 169 5.93 -16.34 13.49
N HIS A 170 5.67 -15.11 13.07
CA HIS A 170 6.67 -14.23 12.46
C HIS A 170 7.18 -13.13 13.41
N GLY A 171 6.60 -12.98 14.60
CA GLY A 171 6.84 -11.89 15.55
C GLY A 171 7.70 -12.21 16.77
N ARG A 172 8.45 -13.32 16.83
CA ARG A 172 9.38 -13.58 17.93
C ARG A 172 10.71 -12.83 17.77
N GLY A 173 10.60 -11.50 17.83
CA GLY A 173 11.70 -10.59 18.08
C GLY A 173 11.23 -9.53 19.04
N SER A 174 11.55 -9.68 20.33
CA SER A 174 11.43 -8.71 21.44
C SER A 174 10.08 -7.96 21.56
N SER A 175 9.22 -8.45 22.46
CA SER A 175 8.09 -7.70 22.97
C SER A 175 8.56 -6.58 23.92
N GLU A 176 8.84 -5.41 23.40
CA GLU A 176 8.72 -4.18 24.16
C GLU A 176 7.36 -3.55 23.88
N LYS A 177 6.58 -3.36 24.93
CA LYS A 177 5.32 -2.62 24.90
C LYS A 177 5.63 -1.21 24.39
N CYS A 178 5.45 -0.98 23.09
CA CYS A 178 5.51 0.36 22.55
C CYS A 178 4.15 1.03 22.78
N GLY A 179 4.14 1.99 23.70
CA GLY A 179 2.98 2.82 23.94
C GLY A 179 2.62 3.61 22.67
N ASN A 180 1.33 3.86 22.59
CA ASN A 180 0.62 4.52 21.50
C ASN A 180 1.03 5.99 21.36
N GLU A 181 2.21 6.29 20.76
CA GLU A 181 2.62 7.65 20.39
C GLU A 181 3.86 7.62 19.48
N GLN A 182 3.65 7.37 18.19
CA GLN A 182 4.63 7.81 17.17
C GLN A 182 3.88 8.38 15.96
N ARG A 183 3.32 9.58 16.15
CA ARG A 183 2.98 10.47 15.04
C ARG A 183 4.25 10.83 14.30
N ILE A 184 4.16 10.90 12.98
CA ILE A 184 5.25 11.34 12.10
C ILE A 184 5.79 12.67 12.63
N ILE A 185 7.04 12.70 13.12
CA ILE A 185 7.73 13.93 13.44
C ILE A 185 8.26 14.48 12.11
N LEU A 186 7.53 15.43 11.52
CA LEU A 186 8.05 16.21 10.41
C LEU A 186 9.15 17.14 10.96
N PRO A 187 10.32 17.26 10.29
CA PRO A 187 11.28 18.29 10.62
C PRO A 187 10.59 19.65 10.49
N LYS A 188 10.71 20.51 11.51
CA LYS A 188 10.25 21.90 11.43
C LYS A 188 10.97 22.57 10.27
N GLU A 189 10.20 23.14 9.34
CA GLU A 189 10.73 24.07 8.37
C GLU A 189 11.44 25.19 9.14
N GLN A 190 12.73 25.35 8.91
CA GLN A 190 13.45 26.54 9.37
C GLN A 190 12.88 27.69 8.52
N GLU A 191 12.10 28.55 9.13
CA GLU A 191 11.80 29.86 8.59
C GLU A 191 13.13 30.59 8.42
N GLY A 192 13.59 30.71 7.18
CA GLY A 192 14.70 31.53 6.80
C GLY A 192 14.30 32.98 7.01
N GLY A 193 14.83 33.60 8.07
CA GLY A 193 14.83 35.02 8.23
C GLY A 193 15.93 35.64 7.36
N GLU A 194 15.52 36.67 6.62
CA GLU A 194 16.28 37.77 5.97
C GLU A 194 17.46 37.41 5.05
#